data_587977e1cb0de563888c60d06ec66453
#
_entry.id   587977e1cb0de563888c60d06ec66453
#
_cell.length_a   1.000
_cell.length_b   1.000
_cell.length_c   1.000
_cell.angle_alpha   90.00
_cell.angle_beta   90.00
_cell.angle_gamma   90.00
#
_symmetry.space_group_name_H-M   'P 1'
#
loop_
_entity.id
_entity.type
_entity.pdbx_description
1 polymer ?
#
loop_
_entity_poly.entity_id
_entity_poly.type
_entity_poly.pdbx_seq_one_letter_code
_entity_poly.pdbx_strand_id
1 'polypeptide(L)'
;MKILVIWKALVSEAYHKRFIELAKFKGVELALVVPTKWHNTRLEKEYCSEYKIIPTKVVLSGYNHFHWYPGLEKYVRQIRPDIFHIEEEHYSFVTYQAIKLAKKYNIKCLFVTWQNIYKKYPFPFSRVEQYNLENADYAIAGSNEVRKVLVRKGFDNKRISTIPLGADTVMFHKMESTELRSKLQLEFFTIGYLGRFVKEKGVIDLLQAVSRISSDFNLLLVGSGKLRHKINAEGRRLGILKKIKIVDSISSSQVPYYLNCMDCLVLPSRTTRKWKEQFGRVLTEAMSCEVPVIGSDSGEIPNVIGDCGLVFKEGDVNDLSSKIKRLINNPGLRGELAKKGRQRVLEE
;
A
#
# COMPACT_ATOMS: atom_id res chain seq x y z
N MET A 1 -27.81 8.29 5.22
CA MET A 1 -26.75 9.06 4.55
C MET A 1 -26.36 8.32 3.29
N LYS A 2 -26.51 8.97 2.11
CA LYS A 2 -26.19 8.39 0.81
C LYS A 2 -24.78 8.82 0.39
N ILE A 3 -23.92 7.87 0.07
CA ILE A 3 -22.54 8.13 -0.35
C ILE A 3 -22.35 7.60 -1.77
N LEU A 4 -21.95 8.47 -2.68
CA LEU A 4 -21.52 8.10 -4.02
C LEU A 4 -20.00 8.00 -4.05
N VAL A 5 -19.47 6.83 -4.38
CA VAL A 5 -18.03 6.58 -4.48
C VAL A 5 -17.61 6.50 -5.94
N ILE A 6 -16.48 7.11 -6.28
CA ILE A 6 -15.84 6.95 -7.58
C ILE A 6 -14.40 6.50 -7.42
N TRP A 7 -14.03 5.40 -8.07
CA TRP A 7 -12.69 4.86 -8.04
C TRP A 7 -12.43 3.87 -9.18
N LYS A 8 -11.41 4.13 -9.98
CA LYS A 8 -11.03 3.26 -11.10
C LYS A 8 -10.56 1.85 -10.68
N ALA A 9 -9.98 1.72 -9.48
CA ALA A 9 -9.46 0.43 -9.01
C ALA A 9 -10.57 -0.57 -8.64
N LEU A 10 -11.82 -0.11 -8.48
CA LEU A 10 -12.98 -0.98 -8.22
C LEU A 10 -13.33 -1.93 -9.38
N VAL A 11 -12.59 -1.88 -10.50
CA VAL A 11 -12.68 -2.95 -11.53
C VAL A 11 -12.24 -4.30 -10.95
N SER A 12 -11.38 -4.31 -9.92
CA SER A 12 -10.94 -5.53 -9.24
C SER A 12 -11.69 -5.74 -7.92
N GLU A 13 -12.19 -6.96 -7.73
CA GLU A 13 -12.95 -7.36 -6.54
C GLU A 13 -12.15 -7.18 -5.24
N ALA A 14 -10.82 -7.32 -5.29
CA ALA A 14 -9.94 -7.16 -4.14
C ALA A 14 -10.09 -5.81 -3.41
N TYR A 15 -10.56 -4.76 -4.09
CA TYR A 15 -10.75 -3.44 -3.50
C TYR A 15 -12.14 -3.19 -2.92
N HIS A 16 -13.07 -4.13 -3.06
CA HIS A 16 -14.45 -3.97 -2.61
C HIS A 16 -14.65 -4.19 -1.11
N LYS A 17 -13.78 -4.99 -0.46
CA LYS A 17 -13.94 -5.41 0.94
C LYS A 17 -14.18 -4.23 1.90
N ARG A 18 -13.43 -3.14 1.79
CA ARG A 18 -13.61 -1.96 2.66
C ARG A 18 -14.98 -1.27 2.50
N PHE A 19 -15.57 -1.34 1.31
CA PHE A 19 -16.90 -0.77 1.07
C PHE A 19 -18.01 -1.70 1.57
N ILE A 20 -17.78 -3.01 1.60
CA ILE A 20 -18.63 -3.98 2.30
C ILE A 20 -18.66 -3.64 3.79
N GLU A 21 -17.49 -3.41 4.41
CA GLU A 21 -17.42 -3.01 5.82
C GLU A 21 -18.09 -1.65 6.07
N LEU A 22 -17.89 -0.67 5.19
CA LEU A 22 -18.54 0.63 5.31
C LEU A 22 -20.07 0.54 5.17
N ALA A 23 -20.58 -0.36 4.33
CA ALA A 23 -22.02 -0.55 4.13
C ALA A 23 -22.74 -1.17 5.35
N LYS A 24 -21.99 -1.82 6.26
CA LYS A 24 -22.58 -2.37 7.50
C LYS A 24 -22.99 -1.30 8.52
N PHE A 25 -22.51 -0.07 8.37
CA PHE A 25 -22.90 1.01 9.29
C PHE A 25 -24.36 1.41 9.08
N LYS A 26 -25.14 1.39 10.16
CA LYS A 26 -26.57 1.73 10.13
C LYS A 26 -26.81 3.12 9.55
N GLY A 27 -27.69 3.18 8.57
CA GLY A 27 -28.05 4.44 7.90
C GLY A 27 -27.08 4.90 6.80
N VAL A 28 -26.10 4.07 6.42
CA VAL A 28 -25.21 4.31 5.27
C VAL A 28 -25.76 3.55 4.06
N GLU A 29 -25.99 4.28 2.97
CA GLU A 29 -26.35 3.74 1.66
C GLU A 29 -25.21 4.05 0.68
N LEU A 30 -24.58 3.03 0.11
CA LEU A 30 -23.45 3.19 -0.81
C LEU A 30 -23.87 2.95 -2.26
N ALA A 31 -23.34 3.78 -3.17
CA ALA A 31 -23.35 3.52 -4.59
C ALA A 31 -21.96 3.77 -5.16
N LEU A 32 -21.41 2.79 -5.88
CA LEU A 32 -20.06 2.80 -6.42
C LEU A 32 -20.10 2.96 -7.94
N VAL A 33 -19.55 4.05 -8.46
CA VAL A 33 -19.33 4.25 -9.90
C VAL A 33 -18.04 3.57 -10.29
N VAL A 34 -18.14 2.54 -11.10
CA VAL A 34 -17.02 1.63 -11.41
C VAL A 34 -16.82 1.57 -12.92
N PRO A 35 -15.57 1.66 -13.42
CA PRO A 35 -15.31 1.43 -14.84
C PRO A 35 -15.73 0.03 -15.27
N THR A 36 -16.38 -0.11 -16.44
CA THR A 36 -16.61 -1.44 -17.04
C THR A 36 -15.31 -2.11 -17.46
N LYS A 37 -14.24 -1.30 -17.68
CA LYS A 37 -12.89 -1.76 -18.02
C LYS A 37 -11.88 -0.70 -17.62
N TRP A 38 -10.77 -1.12 -17.00
CA TRP A 38 -9.59 -0.29 -16.73
C TRP A 38 -8.33 -0.96 -17.25
N HIS A 39 -7.60 -0.32 -18.17
CA HIS A 39 -6.54 -0.98 -18.95
C HIS A 39 -7.05 -2.28 -19.60
N ASN A 40 -6.42 -3.39 -19.24
CA ASN A 40 -6.78 -4.74 -19.72
C ASN A 40 -7.71 -5.49 -18.77
N THR A 41 -7.97 -4.94 -17.57
CA THR A 41 -8.85 -5.56 -16.57
C THR A 41 -10.30 -5.17 -16.84
N ARG A 42 -11.17 -6.17 -17.01
CA ARG A 42 -12.64 -5.99 -17.03
C ARG A 42 -13.16 -5.97 -15.61
N LEU A 43 -14.33 -5.39 -15.42
CA LEU A 43 -15.02 -5.41 -14.14
C LEU A 43 -15.24 -6.85 -13.67
N GLU A 44 -14.64 -7.20 -12.51
CA GLU A 44 -14.69 -8.56 -11.95
C GLU A 44 -15.97 -8.81 -11.14
N LYS A 45 -16.54 -7.75 -10.53
CA LYS A 45 -17.73 -7.83 -9.69
C LYS A 45 -18.78 -6.84 -10.16
N GLU A 46 -19.90 -7.34 -10.69
CA GLU A 46 -21.00 -6.52 -11.21
C GLU A 46 -22.15 -6.33 -10.22
N TYR A 47 -22.21 -7.17 -9.17
CA TYR A 47 -23.27 -7.14 -8.16
C TYR A 47 -22.71 -7.28 -6.75
N CYS A 48 -23.34 -6.62 -5.80
CA CYS A 48 -23.11 -6.73 -4.37
C CYS A 48 -24.43 -6.52 -3.64
N SER A 49 -24.73 -7.33 -2.64
CA SER A 49 -25.92 -7.22 -1.82
C SER A 49 -25.88 -6.00 -0.89
N GLU A 50 -24.68 -5.61 -0.46
CA GLU A 50 -24.45 -4.58 0.54
C GLU A 50 -24.52 -3.16 -0.03
N TYR A 51 -24.32 -2.99 -1.36
CA TYR A 51 -24.31 -1.68 -2.01
C TYR A 51 -24.57 -1.77 -3.51
N LYS A 52 -24.94 -0.64 -4.10
CA LYS A 52 -25.19 -0.55 -5.55
C LYS A 52 -23.88 -0.38 -6.33
N ILE A 53 -23.61 -1.25 -7.30
CA ILE A 53 -22.55 -1.08 -8.30
C ILE A 53 -23.16 -0.42 -9.55
N ILE A 54 -22.47 0.58 -10.10
CA ILE A 54 -22.88 1.33 -11.30
C ILE A 54 -21.76 1.20 -12.34
N PRO A 55 -21.79 0.17 -13.20
CA PRO A 55 -20.83 0.01 -14.27
C PRO A 55 -20.92 1.19 -15.24
N THR A 56 -19.80 1.82 -15.53
CA THR A 56 -19.77 3.06 -16.33
C THR A 56 -18.61 3.03 -17.32
N LYS A 57 -18.87 3.49 -18.55
CA LYS A 57 -17.80 3.70 -19.54
C LYS A 57 -16.88 4.84 -19.09
N VAL A 58 -15.60 4.66 -19.33
CA VAL A 58 -14.55 5.64 -19.04
C VAL A 58 -13.82 5.99 -20.32
N VAL A 59 -13.65 7.28 -20.56
CA VAL A 59 -12.80 7.80 -21.63
C VAL A 59 -11.36 7.87 -21.14
N LEU A 60 -10.38 7.60 -21.99
CA LEU A 60 -8.95 7.54 -21.66
C LEU A 60 -8.64 6.54 -20.53
N SER A 61 -9.27 5.36 -20.59
CA SER A 61 -8.96 4.25 -19.69
C SER A 61 -7.46 3.93 -19.72
N GLY A 62 -6.83 3.83 -18.56
CA GLY A 62 -5.40 3.61 -18.42
C GLY A 62 -4.57 4.87 -18.19
N TYR A 63 -5.09 6.04 -18.47
CA TYR A 63 -4.43 7.32 -18.17
C TYR A 63 -4.86 7.84 -16.80
N ASN A 64 -4.14 7.49 -15.75
CA ASN A 64 -4.50 7.73 -14.34
C ASN A 64 -4.96 9.15 -14.01
N HIS A 65 -4.49 10.17 -14.73
CA HIS A 65 -4.75 11.58 -14.39
C HIS A 65 -5.68 12.26 -15.39
N PHE A 66 -5.93 11.64 -16.55
CA PHE A 66 -6.71 12.22 -17.64
C PHE A 66 -8.06 11.54 -17.89
N HIS A 67 -8.32 10.40 -17.26
CA HIS A 67 -9.55 9.68 -17.50
C HIS A 67 -10.78 10.47 -17.04
N TRP A 68 -11.91 10.16 -17.66
CA TRP A 68 -13.14 10.93 -17.53
C TRP A 68 -14.37 10.01 -17.58
N TYR A 69 -15.39 10.35 -16.81
CA TYR A 69 -16.67 9.60 -16.76
C TYR A 69 -17.78 10.39 -17.41
N PRO A 70 -18.10 10.20 -18.70
CA PRO A 70 -19.08 11.01 -19.43
C PRO A 70 -20.49 11.02 -18.81
N GLY A 71 -20.90 9.90 -18.23
CA GLY A 71 -22.23 9.75 -17.62
C GLY A 71 -22.33 10.12 -16.14
N LEU A 72 -21.28 10.64 -15.50
CA LEU A 72 -21.23 10.83 -14.06
C LEU A 72 -22.35 11.73 -13.51
N GLU A 73 -22.68 12.82 -14.22
CA GLU A 73 -23.74 13.74 -13.83
C GLU A 73 -25.12 13.07 -13.73
N LYS A 74 -25.44 12.16 -14.66
CA LYS A 74 -26.68 11.38 -14.63
C LYS A 74 -26.82 10.62 -13.32
N TYR A 75 -25.77 9.98 -12.86
CA TYR A 75 -25.78 9.21 -11.61
C TYR A 75 -25.90 10.11 -10.38
N VAL A 76 -25.19 11.24 -10.36
CA VAL A 76 -25.32 12.24 -9.30
C VAL A 76 -26.79 12.71 -9.17
N ARG A 77 -27.45 13.01 -10.29
CA ARG A 77 -28.87 13.43 -10.31
C ARG A 77 -29.84 12.34 -9.86
N GLN A 78 -29.58 11.08 -10.23
CA GLN A 78 -30.44 9.95 -9.89
C GLN A 78 -30.33 9.55 -8.42
N ILE A 79 -29.09 9.53 -7.87
CA ILE A 79 -28.80 9.07 -6.50
C ILE A 79 -29.05 10.18 -5.49
N ARG A 80 -28.73 11.44 -5.86
CA ARG A 80 -28.77 12.60 -4.95
C ARG A 80 -27.99 12.29 -3.67
N PRO A 81 -26.66 12.05 -3.77
CA PRO A 81 -25.87 11.67 -2.61
C PRO A 81 -25.71 12.86 -1.66
N ASP A 82 -25.60 12.55 -0.36
CA ASP A 82 -25.20 13.53 0.68
C ASP A 82 -23.69 13.80 0.61
N ILE A 83 -22.89 12.75 0.27
CA ILE A 83 -21.44 12.82 0.16
C ILE A 83 -20.98 12.21 -1.17
N PHE A 84 -20.04 12.92 -1.82
CA PHE A 84 -19.30 12.39 -2.95
C PHE A 84 -17.86 12.03 -2.49
N HIS A 85 -17.59 10.73 -2.38
CA HIS A 85 -16.30 10.18 -1.98
C HIS A 85 -15.47 9.84 -3.20
N ILE A 86 -14.37 10.57 -3.39
CA ILE A 86 -13.53 10.52 -4.59
C ILE A 86 -12.21 9.81 -4.24
N GLU A 87 -12.04 8.56 -4.66
CA GLU A 87 -10.83 7.75 -4.45
C GLU A 87 -9.81 7.97 -5.57
N GLU A 88 -9.58 9.23 -5.89
CA GLU A 88 -8.66 9.64 -6.95
C GLU A 88 -7.80 10.80 -6.46
N GLU A 89 -6.59 10.91 -7.01
CA GLU A 89 -5.61 11.92 -6.61
C GLU A 89 -6.14 13.35 -6.79
N HIS A 90 -5.77 14.24 -5.87
CA HIS A 90 -6.21 15.63 -5.85
C HIS A 90 -5.85 16.44 -7.10
N TYR A 91 -4.95 15.99 -7.95
CA TYR A 91 -4.55 16.64 -9.21
C TYR A 91 -5.15 15.96 -10.46
N SER A 92 -6.08 15.00 -10.31
CA SER A 92 -6.68 14.29 -11.44
C SER A 92 -7.91 15.02 -12.01
N PHE A 93 -8.16 14.82 -13.31
CA PHE A 93 -9.35 15.37 -13.98
C PHE A 93 -10.66 14.76 -13.47
N VAL A 94 -10.64 13.50 -13.02
CA VAL A 94 -11.82 12.88 -12.40
C VAL A 94 -12.19 13.57 -11.09
N THR A 95 -11.18 13.90 -10.27
CA THR A 95 -11.42 14.65 -9.03
C THR A 95 -12.02 16.03 -9.35
N TYR A 96 -11.49 16.71 -10.37
CA TYR A 96 -12.06 17.96 -10.84
C TYR A 96 -13.52 17.81 -11.33
N GLN A 97 -13.81 16.81 -12.14
CA GLN A 97 -15.15 16.51 -12.62
C GLN A 97 -16.13 16.28 -11.45
N ALA A 98 -15.72 15.44 -10.49
CA ALA A 98 -16.54 15.09 -9.34
C ALA A 98 -16.81 16.29 -8.43
N ILE A 99 -15.77 17.08 -8.09
CA ILE A 99 -15.90 18.29 -7.27
C ILE A 99 -16.77 19.33 -7.96
N LYS A 100 -16.61 19.55 -9.28
CA LYS A 100 -17.45 20.48 -10.06
C LYS A 100 -18.93 20.08 -10.00
N LEU A 101 -19.24 18.78 -10.10
CA LEU A 101 -20.60 18.27 -9.95
C LEU A 101 -21.09 18.40 -8.49
N ALA A 102 -20.25 18.12 -7.51
CA ALA A 102 -20.60 18.31 -6.11
C ALA A 102 -21.00 19.75 -5.81
N LYS A 103 -20.23 20.73 -6.29
CA LYS A 103 -20.58 22.16 -6.17
C LYS A 103 -21.86 22.52 -6.89
N LYS A 104 -22.07 22.01 -8.13
CA LYS A 104 -23.28 22.26 -8.91
C LYS A 104 -24.55 21.81 -8.20
N TYR A 105 -24.48 20.68 -7.46
CA TYR A 105 -25.63 20.06 -6.79
C TYR A 105 -25.64 20.25 -5.26
N ASN A 106 -24.76 21.10 -4.73
CA ASN A 106 -24.60 21.37 -3.30
C ASN A 106 -24.38 20.09 -2.46
N ILE A 107 -23.53 19.21 -2.94
CA ILE A 107 -23.16 17.93 -2.32
C ILE A 107 -21.80 18.12 -1.62
N LYS A 108 -21.66 17.59 -0.38
CA LYS A 108 -20.36 17.55 0.29
C LYS A 108 -19.42 16.59 -0.44
N CYS A 109 -18.15 16.96 -0.60
CA CYS A 109 -17.19 16.14 -1.31
C CYS A 109 -15.86 16.00 -0.58
N LEU A 110 -15.31 14.80 -0.63
CA LEU A 110 -13.97 14.50 -0.15
C LEU A 110 -13.18 13.74 -1.23
N PHE A 111 -11.85 13.93 -1.20
CA PHE A 111 -10.94 13.12 -2.00
C PHE A 111 -9.96 12.34 -1.13
N VAL A 112 -9.46 11.24 -1.69
CA VAL A 112 -8.40 10.42 -1.08
C VAL A 112 -7.12 10.55 -1.90
N THR A 113 -5.98 10.73 -1.25
CA THR A 113 -4.69 10.88 -1.94
C THR A 113 -3.57 10.12 -1.25
N TRP A 114 -2.62 9.62 -2.06
CA TRP A 114 -1.41 8.91 -1.66
C TRP A 114 -0.13 9.64 -2.06
N GLN A 115 -0.26 10.90 -2.55
CA GLN A 115 0.86 11.72 -2.99
C GLN A 115 1.73 12.16 -1.81
N ASN A 116 2.80 11.45 -1.53
CA ASN A 116 3.73 11.72 -0.44
C ASN A 116 5.00 12.49 -0.84
N ILE A 117 5.08 12.95 -2.09
CA ILE A 117 6.15 13.81 -2.59
C ILE A 117 5.55 15.12 -3.08
N TYR A 118 6.06 16.25 -2.59
CA TYR A 118 5.64 17.55 -3.09
C TYR A 118 6.08 17.72 -4.54
N LYS A 119 5.14 17.91 -5.44
CA LYS A 119 5.37 18.16 -6.88
C LYS A 119 4.62 19.41 -7.31
N LYS A 120 5.25 20.24 -8.13
CA LYS A 120 4.58 21.28 -8.90
C LYS A 120 4.19 20.69 -10.24
N TYR A 121 2.92 20.78 -10.59
CA TYR A 121 2.43 20.30 -11.87
C TYR A 121 2.42 21.41 -12.92
N PRO A 122 2.70 21.08 -14.21
CA PRO A 122 2.54 22.04 -15.29
C PRO A 122 1.06 22.30 -15.58
N PHE A 123 0.76 23.35 -16.33
CA PHE A 123 -0.55 23.56 -16.93
C PHE A 123 -0.92 22.36 -17.85
N PRO A 124 -2.16 21.88 -17.86
CA PRO A 124 -3.33 22.37 -17.10
C PRO A 124 -3.48 21.79 -15.68
N PHE A 125 -2.66 20.81 -15.30
CA PHE A 125 -2.79 20.10 -14.01
C PHE A 125 -2.62 21.03 -12.78
N SER A 126 -1.79 22.07 -12.87
CA SER A 126 -1.65 23.03 -11.79
C SER A 126 -2.97 23.76 -11.49
N ARG A 127 -3.75 24.10 -12.53
CA ARG A 127 -5.06 24.73 -12.37
C ARG A 127 -6.11 23.73 -11.84
N VAL A 128 -6.07 22.50 -12.33
CA VAL A 128 -6.94 21.41 -11.86
C VAL A 128 -6.66 21.14 -10.38
N GLU A 129 -5.39 21.00 -9.99
CA GLU A 129 -4.99 20.79 -8.60
C GLU A 129 -5.47 21.93 -7.71
N GLN A 130 -5.20 23.17 -8.10
CA GLN A 130 -5.61 24.35 -7.33
C GLN A 130 -7.13 24.37 -7.13
N TYR A 131 -7.91 24.19 -8.21
CA TYR A 131 -9.37 24.13 -8.11
C TYR A 131 -9.84 23.05 -7.14
N ASN A 132 -9.25 21.85 -7.21
CA ASN A 132 -9.64 20.72 -6.37
C ASN A 132 -9.35 21.00 -4.89
N LEU A 133 -8.18 21.56 -4.57
CA LEU A 133 -7.79 21.91 -3.20
C LEU A 133 -8.66 23.04 -2.61
N GLU A 134 -9.04 24.01 -3.41
CA GLU A 134 -9.89 25.15 -2.97
C GLU A 134 -11.34 24.73 -2.74
N ASN A 135 -11.85 23.76 -3.51
CA ASN A 135 -13.29 23.46 -3.58
C ASN A 135 -13.69 22.13 -2.90
N ALA A 136 -12.77 21.25 -2.54
CA ALA A 136 -13.08 20.08 -1.74
C ALA A 136 -13.44 20.46 -0.30
N ASP A 137 -14.44 19.80 0.28
CA ASP A 137 -14.83 20.02 1.68
C ASP A 137 -13.87 19.31 2.64
N TYR A 138 -13.34 18.14 2.25
CA TYR A 138 -12.48 17.32 3.11
C TYR A 138 -11.46 16.51 2.31
N ALA A 139 -10.40 16.07 2.96
CA ALA A 139 -9.39 15.19 2.38
C ALA A 139 -9.04 14.02 3.31
N ILE A 140 -8.85 12.85 2.72
CA ILE A 140 -8.27 11.70 3.40
C ILE A 140 -6.84 11.53 2.87
N ALA A 141 -5.88 11.66 3.77
CA ALA A 141 -4.47 11.41 3.49
C ALA A 141 -4.14 9.97 3.87
N GLY A 142 -3.56 9.19 2.95
CA GLY A 142 -3.19 7.79 3.19
C GLY A 142 -2.03 7.61 4.19
N SER A 143 -1.34 8.70 4.57
CA SER A 143 -0.24 8.68 5.53
C SER A 143 0.06 10.09 6.07
N ASN A 144 0.86 10.18 7.12
CA ASN A 144 1.30 11.45 7.69
C ASN A 144 2.17 12.26 6.71
N GLU A 145 2.98 11.59 5.90
CA GLU A 145 3.76 12.24 4.84
C GLU A 145 2.85 12.85 3.76
N VAL A 146 1.76 12.19 3.41
CA VAL A 146 0.73 12.73 2.49
C VAL A 146 0.05 13.96 3.09
N ARG A 147 -0.32 13.91 4.37
CA ARG A 147 -0.90 15.05 5.10
C ARG A 147 0.01 16.28 5.05
N LYS A 148 1.33 16.09 5.31
CA LYS A 148 2.32 17.17 5.20
C LYS A 148 2.37 17.78 3.80
N VAL A 149 2.25 16.95 2.75
CA VAL A 149 2.21 17.44 1.35
C VAL A 149 0.97 18.26 1.10
N LEU A 150 -0.22 17.84 1.52
CA LEU A 150 -1.47 18.59 1.36
C LEU A 150 -1.42 19.94 2.09
N VAL A 151 -0.96 19.97 3.34
CA VAL A 151 -0.80 21.21 4.12
C VAL A 151 0.18 22.17 3.42
N ARG A 152 1.30 21.65 2.92
CA ARG A 152 2.29 22.46 2.15
C ARG A 152 1.70 23.00 0.84
N LYS A 153 0.68 22.35 0.27
CA LYS A 153 -0.06 22.80 -0.91
C LYS A 153 -1.17 23.79 -0.58
N GLY A 154 -1.36 24.14 0.69
CA GLY A 154 -2.35 25.10 1.15
C GLY A 154 -3.71 24.52 1.54
N PHE A 155 -3.86 23.19 1.59
CA PHE A 155 -5.10 22.59 2.10
C PHE A 155 -5.18 22.73 3.62
N ASP A 156 -6.36 23.10 4.15
CA ASP A 156 -6.56 23.34 5.58
C ASP A 156 -6.37 22.05 6.39
N ASN A 157 -5.42 22.09 7.32
CA ASN A 157 -5.09 20.94 8.17
C ASN A 157 -6.26 20.43 9.02
N LYS A 158 -7.25 21.28 9.36
CA LYS A 158 -8.46 20.90 10.10
C LYS A 158 -9.43 20.07 9.24
N ARG A 159 -9.28 20.11 7.94
CA ARG A 159 -10.10 19.35 6.98
C ARG A 159 -9.39 18.13 6.41
N ILE A 160 -8.38 17.59 7.14
CA ILE A 160 -7.64 16.39 6.74
C ILE A 160 -7.71 15.36 7.84
N SER A 161 -8.16 14.15 7.51
CA SER A 161 -7.90 12.94 8.31
C SER A 161 -6.79 12.13 7.69
N THR A 162 -5.91 11.58 8.51
CA THR A 162 -4.95 10.55 8.09
C THR A 162 -5.60 9.19 8.36
N ILE A 163 -5.86 8.44 7.30
CA ILE A 163 -6.42 7.09 7.38
C ILE A 163 -5.47 6.16 6.63
N PRO A 164 -4.65 5.37 7.35
CA PRO A 164 -3.71 4.45 6.75
C PRO A 164 -4.41 3.24 6.12
N LEU A 165 -3.64 2.41 5.40
CA LEU A 165 -4.12 1.12 4.93
C LEU A 165 -4.13 0.13 6.10
N GLY A 166 -5.29 -0.40 6.41
CA GLY A 166 -5.43 -1.53 7.33
C GLY A 166 -4.92 -2.83 6.71
N ALA A 167 -4.55 -3.80 7.55
CA ALA A 167 -4.35 -5.18 7.14
C ALA A 167 -5.61 -6.00 7.43
N ASP A 168 -5.90 -6.98 6.57
CA ASP A 168 -6.95 -7.96 6.82
C ASP A 168 -6.48 -8.97 7.88
N THR A 169 -6.74 -8.70 9.15
CA THR A 169 -6.25 -9.50 10.29
C THR A 169 -6.86 -10.90 10.38
N VAL A 170 -7.92 -11.17 9.62
CA VAL A 170 -8.50 -12.52 9.46
C VAL A 170 -7.69 -13.31 8.44
N MET A 171 -7.30 -12.68 7.34
CA MET A 171 -6.47 -13.30 6.31
C MET A 171 -5.00 -13.39 6.76
N PHE A 172 -4.47 -12.31 7.34
CA PHE A 172 -3.09 -12.21 7.83
C PHE A 172 -3.05 -12.50 9.34
N HIS A 173 -2.70 -13.69 9.70
CA HIS A 173 -2.52 -14.13 11.07
C HIS A 173 -1.40 -15.17 11.17
N LYS A 174 -0.98 -15.47 12.38
CA LYS A 174 0.01 -16.53 12.60
C LYS A 174 -0.53 -17.89 12.19
N MET A 175 0.22 -18.59 11.34
CA MET A 175 -0.12 -19.90 10.81
C MET A 175 1.05 -20.87 10.94
N GLU A 176 0.74 -22.15 10.95
CA GLU A 176 1.73 -23.22 10.80
C GLU A 176 2.37 -23.15 9.41
N SER A 177 3.68 -23.21 9.33
CA SER A 177 4.44 -23.07 8.09
C SER A 177 5.47 -24.18 7.84
N THR A 178 5.49 -25.21 8.66
CA THR A 178 6.49 -26.30 8.64
C THR A 178 6.57 -26.97 7.27
N GLU A 179 5.43 -27.30 6.66
CA GLU A 179 5.39 -27.95 5.34
C GLU A 179 5.99 -27.06 4.25
N LEU A 180 5.60 -25.79 4.20
CA LEU A 180 6.11 -24.86 3.19
C LEU A 180 7.59 -24.53 3.43
N ARG A 181 8.03 -24.39 4.69
CA ARG A 181 9.46 -24.23 5.04
C ARG A 181 10.28 -25.42 4.56
N SER A 182 9.80 -26.67 4.80
CA SER A 182 10.44 -27.89 4.31
C SER A 182 10.54 -27.92 2.78
N LYS A 183 9.43 -27.65 2.09
CA LYS A 183 9.40 -27.59 0.62
C LYS A 183 10.37 -26.55 0.04
N LEU A 184 10.55 -25.43 0.72
CA LEU A 184 11.48 -24.37 0.34
C LEU A 184 12.90 -24.59 0.88
N GLN A 185 13.14 -25.65 1.66
CA GLN A 185 14.42 -25.96 2.32
C GLN A 185 14.91 -24.79 3.18
N LEU A 186 14.04 -24.26 4.06
CA LEU A 186 14.33 -23.16 4.98
C LEU A 186 14.69 -23.74 6.37
N GLU A 187 15.90 -24.22 6.52
CA GLU A 187 16.40 -24.92 7.72
C GLU A 187 16.91 -23.95 8.80
N PHE A 188 17.39 -22.78 8.38
CA PHE A 188 17.97 -21.76 9.24
C PHE A 188 17.05 -20.57 9.44
N PHE A 189 17.51 -19.60 10.25
CA PHE A 189 16.84 -18.30 10.41
C PHE A 189 16.54 -17.68 9.06
N THR A 190 15.27 -17.45 8.77
CA THR A 190 14.80 -17.01 7.46
C THR A 190 14.54 -15.52 7.44
N ILE A 191 15.39 -14.80 6.73
CA ILE A 191 15.24 -13.38 6.43
C ILE A 191 14.36 -13.26 5.19
N GLY A 192 13.22 -12.60 5.31
CA GLY A 192 12.25 -12.45 4.25
C GLY A 192 12.26 -11.10 3.57
N TYR A 193 11.96 -11.09 2.30
CA TYR A 193 11.60 -9.91 1.52
C TYR A 193 10.40 -10.25 0.63
N LEU A 194 9.40 -9.38 0.61
CA LEU A 194 8.24 -9.54 -0.26
C LEU A 194 7.96 -8.23 -0.99
N GLY A 195 8.07 -8.24 -2.33
CA GLY A 195 7.83 -7.07 -3.14
C GLY A 195 8.47 -7.09 -4.52
N ARG A 196 8.28 -6.03 -5.28
CA ARG A 196 8.85 -5.90 -6.63
C ARG A 196 10.38 -5.81 -6.58
N PHE A 197 11.07 -6.51 -7.48
CA PHE A 197 12.52 -6.42 -7.64
C PHE A 197 12.89 -5.21 -8.50
N VAL A 198 12.82 -4.03 -7.89
CA VAL A 198 13.16 -2.74 -8.50
C VAL A 198 14.08 -1.94 -7.57
N LYS A 199 14.80 -0.97 -8.15
CA LYS A 199 15.83 -0.21 -7.43
C LYS A 199 15.30 0.48 -6.17
N GLU A 200 14.12 1.04 -6.26
CA GLU A 200 13.47 1.78 -5.17
C GLU A 200 13.10 0.89 -3.97
N LYS A 201 13.00 -0.41 -4.16
CA LYS A 201 12.71 -1.37 -3.09
C LYS A 201 13.95 -1.92 -2.38
N GLY A 202 15.15 -1.52 -2.78
CA GLY A 202 16.39 -1.73 -2.04
C GLY A 202 16.85 -3.20 -1.88
N VAL A 203 16.32 -4.13 -2.69
CA VAL A 203 16.63 -5.57 -2.55
C VAL A 203 18.14 -5.87 -2.67
N ILE A 204 18.90 -5.06 -3.40
CA ILE A 204 20.37 -5.24 -3.52
C ILE A 204 21.07 -4.88 -2.22
N ASP A 205 20.59 -3.86 -1.49
CA ASP A 205 21.15 -3.49 -0.19
C ASP A 205 20.92 -4.61 0.83
N LEU A 206 19.78 -5.30 0.74
CA LEU A 206 19.50 -6.47 1.57
C LEU A 206 20.53 -7.59 1.29
N LEU A 207 20.82 -7.90 0.02
CA LEU A 207 21.85 -8.89 -0.32
C LEU A 207 23.21 -8.51 0.29
N GLN A 208 23.62 -7.25 0.15
CA GLN A 208 24.87 -6.74 0.70
C GLN A 208 24.88 -6.77 2.25
N ALA A 209 23.74 -6.54 2.90
CA ALA A 209 23.65 -6.59 4.35
C ALA A 209 23.75 -8.03 4.88
N VAL A 210 23.04 -8.98 4.26
CA VAL A 210 23.08 -10.38 4.71
C VAL A 210 24.41 -11.06 4.41
N SER A 211 25.17 -10.63 3.37
CA SER A 211 26.50 -11.16 3.12
C SER A 211 27.53 -10.87 4.23
N ARG A 212 27.22 -9.94 5.15
CA ARG A 212 28.04 -9.60 6.33
C ARG A 212 27.67 -10.39 7.57
N ILE A 213 26.75 -11.36 7.44
CA ILE A 213 26.30 -12.23 8.53
C ILE A 213 27.09 -13.52 8.46
N SER A 214 27.77 -13.84 9.57
CA SER A 214 28.62 -15.05 9.64
C SER A 214 27.83 -16.31 9.99
N SER A 215 26.71 -16.19 10.70
CA SER A 215 25.84 -17.32 11.03
C SER A 215 25.10 -17.85 9.79
N ASP A 216 24.61 -19.07 9.90
CA ASP A 216 23.76 -19.62 8.83
C ASP A 216 22.38 -18.95 8.84
N PHE A 217 21.89 -18.68 7.64
CA PHE A 217 20.58 -18.09 7.40
C PHE A 217 20.04 -18.51 6.04
N ASN A 218 18.75 -18.38 5.87
CA ASN A 218 18.07 -18.41 4.58
C ASN A 218 17.61 -16.99 4.20
N LEU A 219 17.72 -16.62 2.93
CA LEU A 219 17.15 -15.39 2.38
C LEU A 219 16.00 -15.75 1.44
N LEU A 220 14.76 -15.54 1.88
CA LEU A 220 13.55 -15.80 1.09
C LEU A 220 13.10 -14.50 0.40
N LEU A 221 13.22 -14.47 -0.92
CA LEU A 221 12.80 -13.34 -1.76
C LEU A 221 11.54 -13.72 -2.53
N VAL A 222 10.42 -13.09 -2.22
CA VAL A 222 9.12 -13.32 -2.89
C VAL A 222 8.77 -12.14 -3.76
N GLY A 223 8.63 -12.36 -5.08
CA GLY A 223 8.27 -11.33 -6.03
C GLY A 223 8.99 -11.41 -7.36
N SER A 224 8.79 -10.41 -8.20
CA SER A 224 9.38 -10.31 -9.53
C SER A 224 9.80 -8.89 -9.87
N GLY A 225 10.56 -8.72 -10.94
CA GLY A 225 10.96 -7.42 -11.45
C GLY A 225 12.29 -7.40 -12.17
N LYS A 226 12.63 -6.22 -12.69
CA LYS A 226 13.80 -6.01 -13.57
C LYS A 226 15.16 -6.38 -12.94
N LEU A 227 15.22 -6.43 -11.60
CA LEU A 227 16.48 -6.76 -10.89
C LEU A 227 16.69 -8.26 -10.68
N ARG A 228 15.82 -9.17 -11.18
CA ARG A 228 15.96 -10.63 -10.99
C ARG A 228 17.35 -11.14 -11.37
N HIS A 229 17.85 -10.80 -12.58
CA HIS A 229 19.18 -11.20 -13.02
C HIS A 229 20.29 -10.61 -12.15
N LYS A 230 20.14 -9.34 -11.75
CA LYS A 230 21.09 -8.65 -10.88
C LYS A 230 21.16 -9.29 -9.48
N ILE A 231 20.03 -9.72 -8.92
CA ILE A 231 19.98 -10.46 -7.64
C ILE A 231 20.85 -11.71 -7.72
N ASN A 232 20.69 -12.53 -8.78
CA ASN A 232 21.49 -13.74 -8.96
C ASN A 232 22.98 -13.45 -9.15
N ALA A 233 23.31 -12.43 -9.96
CA ALA A 233 24.70 -12.02 -10.18
C ALA A 233 25.36 -11.53 -8.88
N GLU A 234 24.67 -10.69 -8.12
CA GLU A 234 25.15 -10.16 -6.85
C GLU A 234 25.25 -11.26 -5.80
N GLY A 235 24.30 -12.20 -5.74
CA GLY A 235 24.35 -13.36 -4.86
C GLY A 235 25.57 -14.25 -5.12
N ARG A 236 25.98 -14.45 -6.41
CA ARG A 236 27.22 -15.13 -6.76
C ARG A 236 28.44 -14.33 -6.31
N ARG A 237 28.49 -13.03 -6.63
CA ARG A 237 29.61 -12.13 -6.28
C ARG A 237 29.84 -12.08 -4.77
N LEU A 238 28.78 -12.12 -3.98
CA LEU A 238 28.85 -12.08 -2.51
C LEU A 238 29.00 -13.47 -1.87
N GLY A 239 29.04 -14.56 -2.64
CA GLY A 239 29.15 -15.93 -2.13
C GLY A 239 27.94 -16.48 -1.38
N ILE A 240 26.78 -15.84 -1.51
CA ILE A 240 25.56 -16.19 -0.76
C ILE A 240 24.46 -16.83 -1.62
N LEU A 241 24.72 -17.11 -2.91
CA LEU A 241 23.68 -17.60 -3.82
C LEU A 241 22.94 -18.84 -3.31
N LYS A 242 23.67 -19.78 -2.67
CA LYS A 242 23.08 -21.01 -2.11
C LYS A 242 22.09 -20.74 -0.96
N LYS A 243 22.24 -19.64 -0.25
CA LYS A 243 21.36 -19.20 0.84
C LYS A 243 20.11 -18.47 0.36
N ILE A 244 20.02 -18.12 -0.94
CA ILE A 244 18.92 -17.37 -1.54
C ILE A 244 17.88 -18.31 -2.13
N LYS A 245 16.65 -18.19 -1.67
CA LYS A 245 15.45 -18.83 -2.27
C LYS A 245 14.60 -17.75 -2.89
N ILE A 246 14.34 -17.86 -4.19
CA ILE A 246 13.53 -16.87 -4.92
C ILE A 246 12.24 -17.53 -5.39
N VAL A 247 11.13 -16.97 -4.95
CA VAL A 247 9.77 -17.34 -5.38
C VAL A 247 9.23 -16.21 -6.26
N ASP A 248 8.66 -16.53 -7.40
CA ASP A 248 8.04 -15.54 -8.27
C ASP A 248 6.80 -14.91 -7.65
N SER A 249 6.18 -13.97 -8.36
CA SER A 249 4.96 -13.31 -7.86
C SER A 249 3.87 -14.33 -7.55
N ILE A 250 3.30 -14.20 -6.37
CA ILE A 250 2.22 -15.05 -5.83
C ILE A 250 0.92 -14.26 -5.76
N SER A 251 -0.21 -14.95 -5.64
CA SER A 251 -1.51 -14.31 -5.39
C SER A 251 -1.57 -13.69 -4.00
N SER A 252 -2.40 -12.68 -3.80
CA SER A 252 -2.60 -12.06 -2.48
C SER A 252 -3.03 -13.06 -1.40
N SER A 253 -3.82 -14.08 -1.77
CA SER A 253 -4.25 -15.15 -0.88
C SER A 253 -3.11 -16.06 -0.40
N GLN A 254 -2.01 -16.13 -1.13
CA GLN A 254 -0.84 -16.93 -0.77
C GLN A 254 0.17 -16.16 0.12
N VAL A 255 0.10 -14.83 0.13
CA VAL A 255 1.06 -13.99 0.87
C VAL A 255 1.19 -14.39 2.34
N PRO A 256 0.10 -14.64 3.11
CA PRO A 256 0.20 -15.01 4.52
C PRO A 256 1.07 -16.26 4.76
N TYR A 257 0.97 -17.27 3.91
CA TYR A 257 1.75 -18.52 4.05
C TYR A 257 3.25 -18.26 3.93
N TYR A 258 3.66 -17.40 2.97
CA TYR A 258 5.07 -17.06 2.80
C TYR A 258 5.59 -16.13 3.91
N LEU A 259 4.77 -15.22 4.42
CA LEU A 259 5.14 -14.40 5.58
C LEU A 259 5.39 -15.28 6.80
N ASN A 260 4.53 -16.26 7.07
CA ASN A 260 4.72 -17.20 8.17
C ASN A 260 5.95 -18.12 8.03
N CYS A 261 6.58 -18.19 6.84
CA CYS A 261 7.87 -18.87 6.67
C CYS A 261 9.07 -18.02 7.09
N MET A 262 8.88 -16.73 7.40
CA MET A 262 9.95 -15.77 7.70
C MET A 262 10.10 -15.58 9.22
N ASP A 263 11.33 -15.55 9.69
CA ASP A 263 11.66 -15.20 11.09
C ASP A 263 11.79 -13.68 11.27
N CYS A 264 12.00 -12.94 10.18
CA CYS A 264 11.84 -11.49 10.10
C CYS A 264 11.56 -11.07 8.65
N LEU A 265 10.79 -9.99 8.46
CA LEU A 265 10.62 -9.34 7.17
C LEU A 265 11.48 -8.08 7.08
N VAL A 266 12.15 -7.87 5.94
CA VAL A 266 12.92 -6.64 5.67
C VAL A 266 12.30 -5.86 4.52
N LEU A 267 12.00 -4.58 4.74
CA LEU A 267 11.57 -3.63 3.71
C LEU A 267 12.63 -2.53 3.55
N PRO A 268 13.65 -2.73 2.71
CA PRO A 268 14.80 -1.84 2.57
C PRO A 268 14.58 -0.74 1.53
N SER A 269 13.38 -0.17 1.46
CA SER A 269 13.00 0.84 0.46
C SER A 269 13.94 2.04 0.47
N ARG A 270 14.20 2.61 -0.72
CA ARG A 270 15.04 3.78 -0.92
C ARG A 270 14.23 4.95 -1.47
N THR A 271 14.40 6.11 -0.88
CA THR A 271 13.89 7.36 -1.41
C THR A 271 14.67 7.76 -2.67
N THR A 272 13.95 8.16 -3.70
CA THR A 272 14.51 8.76 -4.91
C THR A 272 13.86 10.11 -5.15
N ARG A 273 14.40 10.90 -6.10
CA ARG A 273 13.78 12.18 -6.47
C ARG A 273 12.31 12.07 -6.89
N LYS A 274 11.89 10.88 -7.39
CA LYS A 274 10.54 10.67 -7.96
C LYS A 274 9.68 9.71 -7.15
N TRP A 275 10.24 9.01 -6.17
CA TRP A 275 9.56 7.98 -5.43
C TRP A 275 10.11 7.84 -4.00
N LYS A 276 9.25 7.65 -3.04
CA LYS A 276 9.54 7.15 -1.70
C LYS A 276 8.40 6.27 -1.21
N GLU A 277 8.65 5.44 -0.20
CA GLU A 277 7.62 4.52 0.30
C GLU A 277 6.39 5.29 0.80
N GLN A 278 5.22 4.93 0.27
CA GLN A 278 3.97 5.61 0.61
C GLN A 278 3.38 5.12 1.91
N PHE A 279 3.52 3.82 2.18
CA PHE A 279 3.02 3.19 3.39
C PHE A 279 3.89 1.98 3.80
N GLY A 280 4.11 1.02 2.89
CA GLY A 280 4.80 -0.23 3.20
C GLY A 280 3.84 -1.30 3.71
N ARG A 281 2.72 -1.51 3.01
CA ARG A 281 1.64 -2.44 3.39
C ARG A 281 2.13 -3.81 3.84
N VAL A 282 3.21 -4.34 3.24
CA VAL A 282 3.80 -5.62 3.63
C VAL A 282 4.29 -5.65 5.09
N LEU A 283 4.59 -4.49 5.69
CA LEU A 283 4.98 -4.40 7.12
C LEU A 283 3.78 -4.72 8.01
N THR A 284 2.61 -4.10 7.75
CA THR A 284 1.40 -4.38 8.52
C THR A 284 0.90 -5.81 8.30
N GLU A 285 1.04 -6.34 7.08
CA GLU A 285 0.75 -7.74 6.75
C GLU A 285 1.66 -8.71 7.54
N ALA A 286 2.98 -8.42 7.63
CA ALA A 286 3.93 -9.23 8.38
C ALA A 286 3.70 -9.12 9.90
N MET A 287 3.52 -7.90 10.43
CA MET A 287 3.18 -7.69 11.85
C MET A 287 1.87 -8.41 12.21
N SER A 288 0.89 -8.42 11.31
CA SER A 288 -0.35 -9.17 11.49
C SER A 288 -0.13 -10.68 11.58
N CYS A 289 0.90 -11.22 10.92
CA CYS A 289 1.33 -12.61 11.02
C CYS A 289 2.31 -12.88 12.19
N GLU A 290 2.51 -11.93 13.10
CA GLU A 290 3.50 -12.00 14.19
C GLU A 290 4.94 -12.18 13.67
N VAL A 291 5.26 -11.63 12.51
CA VAL A 291 6.60 -11.63 11.93
C VAL A 291 7.28 -10.30 12.26
N PRO A 292 8.39 -10.29 13.00
CA PRO A 292 9.17 -9.08 13.30
C PRO A 292 9.61 -8.37 12.03
N VAL A 293 9.54 -7.05 12.01
CA VAL A 293 9.85 -6.25 10.82
C VAL A 293 11.08 -5.38 11.01
N ILE A 294 11.83 -5.22 9.92
CA ILE A 294 12.93 -4.26 9.80
C ILE A 294 12.63 -3.40 8.57
N GLY A 295 12.60 -2.09 8.73
CA GLY A 295 12.36 -1.16 7.62
C GLY A 295 13.42 -0.07 7.54
N SER A 296 13.62 0.49 6.35
CA SER A 296 14.40 1.72 6.21
C SER A 296 13.63 2.93 6.74
N ASP A 297 14.29 4.06 6.92
CA ASP A 297 13.65 5.34 7.27
C ASP A 297 13.04 6.06 6.05
N SER A 298 12.76 5.35 4.95
CA SER A 298 12.14 5.88 3.74
C SER A 298 10.64 6.12 3.90
N GLY A 299 10.21 7.35 3.70
CA GLY A 299 8.79 7.72 3.64
C GLY A 299 8.02 7.42 4.92
N GLU A 300 6.93 6.65 4.83
CA GLU A 300 6.05 6.36 5.97
C GLU A 300 6.50 5.14 6.79
N ILE A 301 7.53 4.40 6.36
CA ILE A 301 8.01 3.17 7.04
C ILE A 301 8.22 3.37 8.55
N PRO A 302 8.92 4.43 9.04
CA PRO A 302 9.12 4.62 10.48
C PRO A 302 7.81 4.78 11.25
N ASN A 303 6.83 5.48 10.69
CA ASN A 303 5.52 5.70 11.32
C ASN A 303 4.69 4.39 11.36
N VAL A 304 4.76 3.58 10.30
CA VAL A 304 4.10 2.27 10.25
C VAL A 304 4.68 1.30 11.27
N ILE A 305 6.00 1.26 11.38
CA ILE A 305 6.70 0.36 12.33
C ILE A 305 6.50 0.84 13.79
N GLY A 306 6.60 2.15 14.04
CA GLY A 306 6.59 2.68 15.40
C GLY A 306 7.68 2.05 16.26
N ASP A 307 7.29 1.57 17.44
CA ASP A 307 8.14 0.83 18.39
C ASP A 307 8.03 -0.71 18.25
N CYS A 308 7.27 -1.18 17.23
CA CYS A 308 6.96 -2.59 17.02
C CYS A 308 7.93 -3.32 16.07
N GLY A 309 9.04 -2.69 15.70
CA GLY A 309 10.06 -3.26 14.82
C GLY A 309 11.37 -2.47 14.88
N LEU A 310 12.25 -2.71 13.93
CA LEU A 310 13.54 -2.02 13.86
C LEU A 310 13.60 -1.13 12.62
N VAL A 311 14.05 0.11 12.80
CA VAL A 311 14.27 1.05 11.69
C VAL A 311 15.77 1.22 11.49
N PHE A 312 16.22 1.22 10.23
CA PHE A 312 17.60 1.48 9.84
C PHE A 312 17.66 2.65 8.84
N LYS A 313 18.83 3.31 8.76
CA LYS A 313 19.04 4.41 7.82
C LYS A 313 19.07 3.91 6.38
N GLU A 314 18.20 4.46 5.51
CA GLU A 314 18.11 4.02 4.10
C GLU A 314 19.46 4.04 3.39
N GLY A 315 19.78 2.94 2.72
CA GLY A 315 21.06 2.77 2.02
C GLY A 315 22.26 2.45 2.91
N ASP A 316 22.11 2.47 4.24
CA ASP A 316 23.15 2.03 5.15
C ASP A 316 23.09 0.50 5.34
N VAL A 317 23.92 -0.17 4.55
CA VAL A 317 24.04 -1.64 4.54
C VAL A 317 24.61 -2.17 5.87
N ASN A 318 25.45 -1.38 6.60
CA ASN A 318 26.01 -1.77 7.88
C ASN A 318 24.94 -1.72 8.98
N ASP A 319 24.15 -0.65 9.01
CA ASP A 319 23.07 -0.52 9.99
C ASP A 319 22.02 -1.62 9.74
N LEU A 320 21.63 -1.88 8.48
CA LEU A 320 20.72 -2.98 8.15
C LEU A 320 21.26 -4.34 8.63
N SER A 321 22.55 -4.63 8.36
CA SER A 321 23.19 -5.87 8.81
C SER A 321 23.16 -5.99 10.35
N SER A 322 23.43 -4.89 11.05
CA SER A 322 23.38 -4.83 12.52
C SER A 322 21.98 -5.13 13.07
N LYS A 323 20.91 -4.54 12.47
CA LYS A 323 19.52 -4.81 12.86
C LYS A 323 19.12 -6.27 12.63
N ILE A 324 19.54 -6.87 11.53
CA ILE A 324 19.28 -8.29 11.23
C ILE A 324 20.00 -9.17 12.25
N LYS A 325 21.31 -8.95 12.51
CA LYS A 325 22.09 -9.68 13.52
C LYS A 325 21.45 -9.58 14.92
N ARG A 326 20.91 -8.39 15.27
CA ARG A 326 20.22 -8.18 16.55
C ARG A 326 19.00 -9.10 16.69
N LEU A 327 18.22 -9.30 15.62
CA LEU A 327 17.08 -10.25 15.63
C LEU A 327 17.56 -11.71 15.63
N ILE A 328 18.62 -12.06 14.88
CA ILE A 328 19.17 -13.44 14.88
C ILE A 328 19.60 -13.83 16.30
N ASN A 329 20.34 -12.96 16.98
CA ASN A 329 20.99 -13.26 18.26
C ASN A 329 20.07 -13.05 19.49
N ASN A 330 18.84 -12.51 19.31
CA ASN A 330 17.96 -12.22 20.43
C ASN A 330 16.53 -12.77 20.21
N PRO A 331 16.29 -14.04 20.55
CA PRO A 331 14.95 -14.64 20.47
C PRO A 331 13.87 -13.93 21.29
N GLY A 332 14.26 -13.40 22.48
CA GLY A 332 13.35 -12.63 23.33
C GLY A 332 12.84 -11.37 22.67
N LEU A 333 13.74 -10.59 22.04
CA LEU A 333 13.36 -9.40 21.28
C LEU A 333 12.45 -9.75 20.10
N ARG A 334 12.72 -10.86 19.38
CA ARG A 334 11.83 -11.30 18.29
C ARG A 334 10.42 -11.54 18.80
N GLY A 335 10.28 -12.29 19.90
CA GLY A 335 8.97 -12.58 20.50
C GLY A 335 8.24 -11.32 20.99
N GLU A 336 8.98 -10.36 21.56
CA GLU A 336 8.42 -9.07 21.99
C GLU A 336 7.90 -8.27 20.78
N LEU A 337 8.74 -8.07 19.74
CA LEU A 337 8.36 -7.30 18.55
C LEU A 337 7.24 -7.96 17.75
N ALA A 338 7.19 -9.29 17.69
CA ALA A 338 6.11 -10.04 17.06
C ALA A 338 4.74 -9.75 17.72
N LYS A 339 4.68 -9.81 19.06
CA LYS A 339 3.46 -9.52 19.84
C LYS A 339 3.05 -8.05 19.71
N LYS A 340 3.99 -7.13 19.91
CA LYS A 340 3.72 -5.69 19.75
C LYS A 340 3.22 -5.35 18.35
N GLY A 341 3.84 -5.92 17.31
CA GLY A 341 3.42 -5.71 15.93
C GLY A 341 1.99 -6.19 15.67
N ARG A 342 1.63 -7.39 16.14
CA ARG A 342 0.28 -7.90 16.04
C ARG A 342 -0.73 -7.03 16.77
N GLN A 343 -0.43 -6.63 18.00
CA GLN A 343 -1.31 -5.78 18.79
C GLN A 343 -1.55 -4.44 18.08
N ARG A 344 -0.49 -3.78 17.61
CA ARG A 344 -0.59 -2.51 16.89
C ARG A 344 -1.53 -2.60 15.67
N VAL A 345 -1.41 -3.67 14.86
CA VAL A 345 -2.28 -3.85 13.68
C VAL A 345 -3.74 -4.13 14.05
N LEU A 346 -4.00 -4.69 15.23
CA LEU A 346 -5.36 -4.91 15.72
C LEU A 346 -6.01 -3.64 16.29
N GLU A 347 -5.22 -2.67 16.74
CA GLU A 347 -5.69 -1.43 17.35
C GLU A 347 -5.84 -0.27 16.33
N GLU A 348 -5.12 -0.32 15.20
CA GLU A 348 -5.13 0.68 14.12
C GLU A 348 -5.95 0.22 12.91
#